data_fee457fda84906bc2e7aa5677a7ec58c
#
_entry.id   fee457fda84906bc2e7aa5677a7ec58c
#
_cell.length_a   1.000
_cell.length_b   1.000
_cell.length_c   1.000
_cell.angle_alpha   90.00
_cell.angle_beta   90.00
_cell.angle_gamma   90.00
#
_symmetry.space_group_name_H-M   'P 1'
#
loop_
_entity.id
_entity.type
_entity.pdbx_description
1 polymer ?
#
loop_
_entity_poly.entity_id
_entity_poly.type
_entity_poly.pdbx_seq_one_letter_code
_entity_poly.pdbx_strand_id
1 'polypeptide(L)'
;MKKLVHLGLLFLALIIFAPICITVIHSFMGMRELELNIGGILGSSTKPVAISFLPSYPTFKNYKDLLLYSEAFYRMFWNSLIQSVPTVFGQIVVAAPAAYVMAKCQFNGKRILFWIYLVAMLMPFQVLMVSEYLILMDLSIINTHLAIILPGIFGTYPVFILTKVFMNIPDEVLEAARLDGANSFTLLRKVVLPIGKGGIIAVAVLDFLECINSIEAPLVFLKDRALHPLSLFFPEISLYNVGAVFAASVVIMIPAVLVFLIGDEYLEAGFKAFKVKG
;
A
#
# COMPACT_ATOMS: atom_id res chain seq x y z
N MET A 1 4.37 -37.63 -3.73
CA MET A 1 4.82 -36.38 -3.11
C MET A 1 4.24 -35.14 -3.78
N LYS A 2 4.38 -34.88 -5.09
CA LYS A 2 3.86 -33.67 -5.75
C LYS A 2 2.34 -33.43 -5.54
N LYS A 3 1.50 -34.48 -5.68
CA LYS A 3 0.03 -34.36 -5.47
C LYS A 3 -0.33 -33.98 -4.03
N LEU A 4 0.38 -34.51 -3.03
CA LEU A 4 0.14 -34.16 -1.62
C LEU A 4 0.51 -32.71 -1.31
N VAL A 5 1.61 -32.21 -1.90
CA VAL A 5 2.02 -30.81 -1.79
C VAL A 5 0.98 -29.88 -2.43
N HIS A 6 0.47 -30.21 -3.62
CA HIS A 6 -0.58 -29.42 -4.27
C HIS A 6 -1.89 -29.40 -3.47
N LEU A 7 -2.26 -30.56 -2.87
CA LEU A 7 -3.44 -30.61 -2.00
C LEU A 7 -3.26 -29.73 -0.75
N GLY A 8 -2.08 -29.78 -0.13
CA GLY A 8 -1.76 -28.91 1.01
C GLY A 8 -1.78 -27.41 0.66
N LEU A 9 -1.22 -27.04 -0.51
CA LEU A 9 -1.27 -25.67 -1.00
C LEU A 9 -2.70 -25.20 -1.31
N LEU A 10 -3.53 -26.06 -1.90
CA LEU A 10 -4.94 -25.76 -2.16
C LEU A 10 -5.70 -25.54 -0.85
N PHE A 11 -5.49 -26.40 0.14
CA PHE A 11 -6.11 -26.28 1.46
C PHE A 11 -5.69 -24.97 2.16
N LEU A 12 -4.41 -24.64 2.11
CA LEU A 12 -3.90 -23.38 2.65
C LEU A 12 -4.52 -22.16 1.94
N ALA A 13 -4.61 -22.21 0.61
CA ALA A 13 -5.25 -21.16 -0.17
C ALA A 13 -6.72 -20.98 0.22
N LEU A 14 -7.48 -22.06 0.39
CA LEU A 14 -8.87 -22.00 0.83
C LEU A 14 -9.03 -21.35 2.21
N ILE A 15 -8.13 -21.64 3.16
CA ILE A 15 -8.13 -21.00 4.49
C ILE A 15 -7.86 -19.51 4.38
N ILE A 16 -6.88 -19.10 3.55
CA ILE A 16 -6.51 -17.69 3.37
C ILE A 16 -7.64 -16.90 2.69
N PHE A 17 -8.30 -17.50 1.69
CA PHE A 17 -9.40 -16.85 0.98
C PHE A 17 -10.74 -16.86 1.73
N ALA A 18 -10.93 -17.78 2.68
CA ALA A 18 -12.19 -17.93 3.41
C ALA A 18 -12.69 -16.61 4.05
N PRO A 19 -11.88 -15.83 4.81
CA PRO A 19 -12.35 -14.57 5.41
C PRO A 19 -12.73 -13.53 4.35
N ILE A 20 -12.02 -13.48 3.22
CA ILE A 20 -12.33 -12.58 2.11
C ILE A 20 -13.68 -12.96 1.50
N CYS A 21 -13.88 -14.26 1.20
CA CYS A 21 -15.14 -14.76 0.68
C CYS A 21 -16.31 -14.49 1.63
N ILE A 22 -16.12 -14.72 2.93
CA ILE A 22 -17.12 -14.43 3.96
C ILE A 22 -17.48 -12.93 3.95
N THR A 23 -16.49 -12.04 3.91
CA THR A 23 -16.70 -10.60 3.87
C THR A 23 -17.50 -10.19 2.62
N VAL A 24 -17.14 -10.71 1.45
CA VAL A 24 -17.86 -10.46 0.19
C VAL A 24 -19.30 -10.99 0.27
N ILE A 25 -19.50 -12.20 0.75
CA ILE A 25 -20.83 -12.82 0.86
C ILE A 25 -21.72 -11.99 1.83
N HIS A 26 -21.21 -11.65 3.00
CA HIS A 26 -21.96 -10.90 4.01
C HIS A 26 -22.27 -9.45 3.56
N SER A 27 -21.47 -8.88 2.68
CA SER A 27 -21.76 -7.54 2.12
C SER A 27 -23.05 -7.49 1.30
N PHE A 28 -23.51 -8.63 0.77
CA PHE A 28 -24.78 -8.77 0.03
C PHE A 28 -25.95 -9.23 0.92
N MET A 29 -25.74 -9.48 2.20
CA MET A 29 -26.80 -9.90 3.11
C MET A 29 -27.62 -8.73 3.63
N GLY A 30 -28.93 -8.91 3.74
CA GLY A 30 -29.80 -7.94 4.38
C GLY A 30 -29.67 -7.92 5.91
N MET A 31 -30.11 -6.84 6.55
CA MET A 31 -29.98 -6.64 8.00
C MET A 31 -30.54 -7.83 8.82
N ARG A 32 -31.73 -8.34 8.49
CA ARG A 32 -32.34 -9.48 9.18
C ARG A 32 -31.47 -10.75 9.13
N GLU A 33 -30.86 -11.00 8.00
CA GLU A 33 -30.01 -12.16 7.79
C GLU A 33 -28.68 -12.02 8.56
N LEU A 34 -28.10 -10.82 8.54
CA LEU A 34 -26.91 -10.50 9.33
C LEU A 34 -27.18 -10.58 10.85
N GLU A 35 -28.36 -10.17 11.30
CA GLU A 35 -28.78 -10.31 12.70
C GLU A 35 -28.84 -11.78 13.12
N LEU A 36 -29.37 -12.67 12.29
CA LEU A 36 -29.42 -14.11 12.56
C LEU A 36 -28.02 -14.75 12.57
N ASN A 37 -27.12 -14.29 11.67
CA ASN A 37 -25.80 -14.88 11.51
C ASN A 37 -24.79 -14.41 12.56
N ILE A 38 -24.75 -13.10 12.86
CA ILE A 38 -23.72 -12.49 13.72
C ILE A 38 -24.26 -11.71 14.90
N GLY A 39 -25.58 -11.62 15.07
CA GLY A 39 -26.23 -10.92 16.18
C GLY A 39 -25.81 -11.44 17.56
N GLY A 40 -25.51 -12.74 17.66
CA GLY A 40 -24.96 -13.33 18.87
C GLY A 40 -23.57 -12.83 19.25
N ILE A 41 -22.73 -12.50 18.26
CA ILE A 41 -21.39 -11.89 18.49
C ILE A 41 -21.53 -10.45 18.94
N LEU A 42 -22.49 -9.72 18.39
CA LEU A 42 -22.71 -8.30 18.70
C LEU A 42 -23.54 -8.07 19.97
N GLY A 43 -23.82 -9.14 20.72
CA GLY A 43 -24.54 -9.07 22.02
C GLY A 43 -26.02 -8.75 21.93
N SER A 44 -26.60 -8.77 20.74
CA SER A 44 -28.01 -8.44 20.48
C SER A 44 -28.94 -9.67 20.45
N SER A 45 -28.37 -10.87 20.52
CA SER A 45 -29.14 -12.12 20.53
C SER A 45 -28.45 -13.18 21.38
N THR A 46 -29.25 -13.95 22.11
CA THR A 46 -28.78 -15.14 22.88
C THR A 46 -28.67 -16.38 22.02
N LYS A 47 -28.99 -16.29 20.73
CA LYS A 47 -28.92 -17.41 19.79
C LYS A 47 -27.49 -17.72 19.37
N PRO A 48 -27.15 -18.98 19.16
CA PRO A 48 -25.85 -19.35 18.64
C PRO A 48 -25.64 -18.72 17.25
N VAL A 49 -24.39 -18.34 16.98
CA VAL A 49 -23.96 -17.79 15.69
C VAL A 49 -24.17 -18.85 14.59
N ALA A 50 -24.98 -18.53 13.60
CA ALA A 50 -25.15 -19.36 12.41
C ALA A 50 -24.38 -18.72 11.25
N ILE A 51 -23.29 -19.34 10.80
CA ILE A 51 -22.58 -18.86 9.62
C ILE A 51 -23.32 -19.35 8.38
N SER A 52 -24.05 -18.46 7.72
CA SER A 52 -24.64 -18.73 6.42
C SER A 52 -23.60 -18.45 5.33
N PHE A 53 -23.30 -19.46 4.52
CA PHE A 53 -22.32 -19.33 3.43
C PHE A 53 -22.89 -18.69 2.17
N LEU A 54 -24.21 -18.54 2.05
CA LEU A 54 -24.85 -17.88 0.92
C LEU A 54 -26.01 -17.01 1.41
N PRO A 55 -26.18 -15.82 0.84
CA PRO A 55 -27.32 -14.96 1.16
C PRO A 55 -28.62 -15.58 0.64
N SER A 56 -29.63 -15.66 1.49
CA SER A 56 -30.97 -16.12 1.09
C SER A 56 -31.66 -15.12 0.18
N TYR A 57 -31.44 -13.82 0.42
CA TYR A 57 -31.95 -12.72 -0.38
C TYR A 57 -30.84 -11.68 -0.63
N PRO A 58 -30.03 -11.84 -1.72
CA PRO A 58 -28.96 -10.90 -2.03
C PRO A 58 -29.48 -9.48 -2.22
N THR A 59 -28.85 -8.51 -1.57
CA THR A 59 -29.23 -7.10 -1.66
C THR A 59 -28.02 -6.19 -1.92
N PHE A 60 -28.19 -5.19 -2.76
CA PHE A 60 -27.22 -4.10 -2.98
C PHE A 60 -27.44 -2.90 -2.06
N LYS A 61 -28.39 -3.00 -1.11
CA LYS A 61 -28.73 -1.89 -0.23
C LYS A 61 -27.51 -1.38 0.54
N ASN A 62 -26.69 -2.26 1.08
CA ASN A 62 -25.49 -1.90 1.84
C ASN A 62 -24.50 -1.06 1.01
N TYR A 63 -24.31 -1.41 -0.26
CA TYR A 63 -23.46 -0.65 -1.18
C TYR A 63 -24.09 0.70 -1.54
N LYS A 64 -25.40 0.73 -1.76
CA LYS A 64 -26.13 1.96 -2.03
C LYS A 64 -26.04 2.93 -0.85
N ASP A 65 -26.27 2.43 0.35
CA ASP A 65 -26.21 3.22 1.58
C ASP A 65 -24.77 3.76 1.81
N LEU A 66 -23.76 2.96 1.56
CA LEU A 66 -22.35 3.36 1.68
C LEU A 66 -21.95 4.40 0.64
N LEU A 67 -22.20 4.12 -0.65
CA LEU A 67 -21.65 4.90 -1.77
C LEU A 67 -22.48 6.15 -2.09
N LEU A 68 -23.79 6.19 -1.75
CA LEU A 68 -24.65 7.32 -2.08
C LEU A 68 -25.02 8.17 -0.87
N TYR A 69 -25.00 7.60 0.34
CA TYR A 69 -25.48 8.30 1.53
C TYR A 69 -24.41 8.48 2.62
N SER A 70 -23.20 7.87 2.49
CA SER A 70 -22.11 8.07 3.45
C SER A 70 -21.11 9.12 2.96
N GLU A 71 -21.38 10.39 3.30
CA GLU A 71 -20.46 11.50 3.01
C GLU A 71 -19.06 11.26 3.61
N ALA A 72 -18.99 10.71 4.82
CA ALA A 72 -17.73 10.41 5.50
C ALA A 72 -16.89 9.41 4.71
N PHE A 73 -17.50 8.32 4.21
CA PHE A 73 -16.79 7.33 3.41
C PHE A 73 -16.20 7.94 2.13
N TYR A 74 -16.99 8.75 1.42
CA TYR A 74 -16.57 9.38 0.18
C TYR A 74 -15.39 10.34 0.39
N ARG A 75 -15.46 11.16 1.44
CA ARG A 75 -14.38 12.08 1.82
C ARG A 75 -13.10 11.32 2.17
N MET A 76 -13.19 10.29 2.99
CA MET A 76 -12.03 9.47 3.40
C MET A 76 -11.41 8.73 2.21
N PHE A 77 -12.21 8.27 1.26
CA PHE A 77 -11.73 7.67 0.02
C PHE A 77 -10.86 8.65 -0.79
N TRP A 78 -11.34 9.87 -1.00
CA TRP A 78 -10.57 10.91 -1.69
C TRP A 78 -9.34 11.34 -0.91
N ASN A 79 -9.43 11.44 0.40
CA ASN A 79 -8.27 11.72 1.26
C ASN A 79 -7.17 10.66 1.08
N SER A 80 -7.54 9.38 1.02
CA SER A 80 -6.56 8.31 0.75
C SER A 80 -5.84 8.52 -0.57
N LEU A 81 -6.55 8.87 -1.64
CA LEU A 81 -5.92 9.11 -2.94
C LEU A 81 -5.06 10.39 -2.93
N ILE A 82 -5.54 11.47 -2.31
CA ILE A 82 -4.82 12.75 -2.18
C ILE A 82 -3.54 12.56 -1.35
N GLN A 83 -3.53 11.66 -0.38
CA GLN A 83 -2.34 11.36 0.41
C GLN A 83 -1.41 10.37 -0.31
N SER A 84 -1.94 9.25 -0.83
CA SER A 84 -1.10 8.18 -1.39
C SER A 84 -0.49 8.53 -2.75
N VAL A 85 -1.26 9.09 -3.69
CA VAL A 85 -0.76 9.33 -5.05
C VAL A 85 0.38 10.33 -5.11
N PRO A 86 0.29 11.52 -4.47
CA PRO A 86 1.41 12.46 -4.44
C PRO A 86 2.63 11.92 -3.66
N THR A 87 2.40 11.14 -2.60
CA THR A 87 3.48 10.52 -1.83
C THR A 87 4.28 9.57 -2.71
N VAL A 88 3.63 8.61 -3.37
CA VAL A 88 4.30 7.63 -4.24
C VAL A 88 5.00 8.31 -5.42
N PHE A 89 4.34 9.29 -6.04
CA PHE A 89 4.96 10.05 -7.12
C PHE A 89 6.22 10.78 -6.64
N GLY A 90 6.13 11.50 -5.52
CA GLY A 90 7.25 12.20 -4.91
C GLY A 90 8.40 11.27 -4.49
N GLN A 91 8.06 10.11 -3.91
CA GLN A 91 9.03 9.06 -3.58
C GLN A 91 9.84 8.64 -4.82
N ILE A 92 9.18 8.33 -5.94
CA ILE A 92 9.87 7.92 -7.16
C ILE A 92 10.76 9.05 -7.70
N VAL A 93 10.27 10.30 -7.68
CA VAL A 93 11.04 11.47 -8.14
C VAL A 93 12.30 11.69 -7.31
N VAL A 94 12.25 11.48 -6.00
CA VAL A 94 13.40 11.62 -5.08
C VAL A 94 14.27 10.36 -5.09
N ALA A 95 13.66 9.20 -5.03
CA ALA A 95 14.39 7.94 -4.88
C ALA A 95 15.15 7.52 -6.14
N ALA A 96 14.60 7.77 -7.34
CA ALA A 96 15.26 7.31 -8.57
C ALA A 96 16.63 7.98 -8.82
N PRO A 97 16.81 9.32 -8.70
CA PRO A 97 18.13 9.94 -8.78
C PRO A 97 19.08 9.47 -7.67
N ALA A 98 18.59 9.36 -6.44
CA ALA A 98 19.40 8.88 -5.32
C ALA A 98 19.87 7.43 -5.56
N ALA A 99 18.98 6.56 -5.97
CA ALA A 99 19.28 5.17 -6.31
C ALA A 99 20.26 5.06 -7.50
N TYR A 100 20.13 5.92 -8.52
CA TYR A 100 21.08 5.96 -9.64
C TYR A 100 22.49 6.30 -9.18
N VAL A 101 22.64 7.32 -8.34
CA VAL A 101 23.96 7.69 -7.76
C VAL A 101 24.50 6.55 -6.92
N MET A 102 23.66 5.96 -6.07
CA MET A 102 24.04 4.82 -5.23
C MET A 102 24.38 3.57 -6.03
N ALA A 103 23.77 3.34 -7.19
CA ALA A 103 24.04 2.16 -8.02
C ALA A 103 25.28 2.36 -8.90
N LYS A 104 25.39 3.47 -9.60
CA LYS A 104 26.27 3.67 -10.76
C LYS A 104 27.39 4.68 -10.61
N CYS A 105 27.34 5.54 -9.57
CA CYS A 105 28.41 6.49 -9.31
C CYS A 105 29.39 5.93 -8.26
N GLN A 106 30.66 6.28 -8.41
CA GLN A 106 31.70 6.01 -7.42
C GLN A 106 32.02 7.30 -6.68
N PHE A 107 31.91 7.29 -5.37
CA PHE A 107 32.25 8.42 -4.50
C PHE A 107 32.69 7.92 -3.12
N ASN A 108 33.50 8.75 -2.44
CA ASN A 108 33.98 8.43 -1.11
C ASN A 108 32.80 8.38 -0.11
N GLY A 109 32.74 7.33 0.71
CA GLY A 109 31.66 7.17 1.70
C GLY A 109 30.40 6.47 1.17
N LYS A 110 30.33 6.07 -0.10
CA LYS A 110 29.17 5.36 -0.70
C LYS A 110 28.70 4.19 0.17
N ARG A 111 29.67 3.36 0.63
CA ARG A 111 29.37 2.18 1.47
C ARG A 111 28.74 2.56 2.81
N ILE A 112 29.25 3.62 3.44
CA ILE A 112 28.72 4.11 4.72
C ILE A 112 27.32 4.68 4.53
N LEU A 113 27.10 5.47 3.50
CA LEU A 113 25.79 6.04 3.18
C LEU A 113 24.77 4.92 2.90
N PHE A 114 25.17 3.87 2.18
CA PHE A 114 24.28 2.73 1.93
C PHE A 114 23.88 2.02 3.23
N TRP A 115 24.80 1.83 4.17
CA TRP A 115 24.50 1.26 5.47
C TRP A 115 23.59 2.16 6.30
N ILE A 116 23.75 3.49 6.25
CA ILE A 116 22.87 4.43 6.91
C ILE A 116 21.44 4.28 6.37
N TYR A 117 21.26 4.23 5.04
CA TYR A 117 19.95 3.98 4.43
C TYR A 117 19.34 2.65 4.88
N LEU A 118 20.12 1.59 4.92
CA LEU A 118 19.66 0.27 5.34
C LEU A 118 19.20 0.27 6.81
N VAL A 119 19.98 0.90 7.70
CA VAL A 119 19.62 1.04 9.12
C VAL A 119 18.35 1.90 9.27
N ALA A 120 18.26 3.02 8.56
CA ALA A 120 17.10 3.90 8.61
C ALA A 120 15.82 3.18 8.11
N MET A 121 15.93 2.33 7.07
CA MET A 121 14.81 1.53 6.58
C MET A 121 14.29 0.53 7.61
N LEU A 122 15.15 0.03 8.50
CA LEU A 122 14.78 -0.94 9.54
C LEU A 122 14.23 -0.29 10.80
N MET A 123 14.27 1.04 10.90
CA MET A 123 13.73 1.74 12.06
C MET A 123 12.19 1.70 12.03
N PRO A 124 11.54 1.23 13.10
CA PRO A 124 10.09 1.22 13.18
C PRO A 124 9.56 2.66 13.29
N PHE A 125 8.40 2.92 12.70
CA PHE A 125 7.73 4.24 12.74
C PHE A 125 7.61 4.78 14.17
N GLN A 126 7.30 3.92 15.15
CA GLN A 126 7.10 4.32 16.55
C GLN A 126 8.34 4.97 17.17
N VAL A 127 9.55 4.65 16.69
CA VAL A 127 10.79 5.28 17.15
C VAL A 127 10.96 6.68 16.57
N LEU A 128 10.55 6.89 15.32
CA LEU A 128 10.68 8.15 14.61
C LEU A 128 9.51 9.12 14.86
N MET A 129 8.36 8.60 15.26
CA MET A 129 7.08 9.29 15.35
C MET A 129 7.14 10.61 16.13
N VAL A 130 7.81 10.62 17.30
CA VAL A 130 7.90 11.82 18.13
C VAL A 130 8.74 12.90 17.44
N SER A 131 9.88 12.53 16.87
CA SER A 131 10.77 13.45 16.16
C SER A 131 10.09 14.02 14.92
N GLU A 132 9.40 13.18 14.14
CA GLU A 132 8.63 13.63 12.99
C GLU A 132 7.50 14.56 13.40
N TYR A 133 6.75 14.24 14.46
CA TYR A 133 5.69 15.12 14.98
C TYR A 133 6.21 16.51 15.33
N LEU A 134 7.35 16.60 16.04
CA LEU A 134 7.96 17.88 16.42
C LEU A 134 8.38 18.69 15.19
N ILE A 135 9.03 18.07 14.20
CA ILE A 135 9.42 18.71 12.96
C ILE A 135 8.20 19.22 12.19
N LEU A 136 7.14 18.40 12.05
CA LEU A 136 5.91 18.78 11.37
C LEU A 136 5.17 19.92 12.10
N MET A 137 5.26 19.96 13.42
CA MET A 137 4.73 21.06 14.24
C MET A 137 5.50 22.35 14.03
N ASP A 138 6.83 22.29 14.01
CA ASP A 138 7.69 23.47 13.75
C ASP A 138 7.46 24.02 12.32
N LEU A 139 7.21 23.13 11.35
CA LEU A 139 6.83 23.50 9.99
C LEU A 139 5.38 24.00 9.86
N SER A 140 4.58 23.92 10.94
CA SER A 140 3.16 24.31 10.95
C SER A 140 2.30 23.54 9.95
N ILE A 141 2.64 22.28 9.63
CA ILE A 141 1.89 21.42 8.68
C ILE A 141 1.17 20.25 9.36
N ILE A 142 1.25 20.11 10.68
CA ILE A 142 0.44 19.16 11.44
C ILE A 142 -1.04 19.39 11.13
N ASN A 143 -1.83 18.33 11.10
CA ASN A 143 -3.25 18.35 10.78
C ASN A 143 -3.54 18.87 9.36
N THR A 144 -2.68 18.55 8.40
CA THR A 144 -2.88 18.77 6.97
C THR A 144 -2.48 17.53 6.18
N HIS A 145 -2.89 17.41 4.92
CA HIS A 145 -2.45 16.31 4.06
C HIS A 145 -0.92 16.28 3.89
N LEU A 146 -0.27 17.43 3.96
CA LEU A 146 1.21 17.54 3.87
C LEU A 146 1.92 16.84 5.03
N ALA A 147 1.28 16.71 6.20
CA ALA A 147 1.85 15.97 7.33
C ALA A 147 2.06 14.46 7.01
N ILE A 148 1.30 13.92 6.07
CA ILE A 148 1.45 12.54 5.59
C ILE A 148 2.35 12.50 4.34
N ILE A 149 2.11 13.41 3.40
CA ILE A 149 2.77 13.39 2.10
C ILE A 149 4.27 13.68 2.23
N LEU A 150 4.63 14.73 2.98
CA LEU A 150 6.01 15.22 3.03
C LEU A 150 6.99 14.20 3.65
N PRO A 151 6.74 13.61 4.84
CA PRO A 151 7.61 12.55 5.35
C PRO A 151 7.65 11.33 4.43
N GLY A 152 6.48 10.94 3.89
CA GLY A 152 6.37 9.82 2.97
C GLY A 152 7.25 9.94 1.73
N ILE A 153 7.35 11.13 1.13
CA ILE A 153 8.20 11.38 -0.06
C ILE A 153 9.67 10.98 0.18
N PHE A 154 10.17 11.12 1.39
CA PHE A 154 11.56 10.82 1.75
C PHE A 154 11.77 9.41 2.31
N GLY A 155 10.83 8.51 2.03
CA GLY A 155 10.95 7.09 2.41
C GLY A 155 12.27 6.46 1.93
N THR A 156 12.89 5.65 2.79
CA THR A 156 14.20 5.02 2.50
C THR A 156 14.07 3.75 1.68
N TYR A 157 12.94 3.04 1.81
CA TYR A 157 12.66 1.78 1.12
C TYR A 157 12.76 1.89 -0.42
N PRO A 158 12.13 2.88 -1.10
CA PRO A 158 12.23 3.05 -2.55
C PRO A 158 13.68 3.23 -3.04
N VAL A 159 14.49 4.00 -2.32
CA VAL A 159 15.91 4.21 -2.67
C VAL A 159 16.67 2.89 -2.62
N PHE A 160 16.46 2.08 -1.59
CA PHE A 160 17.12 0.80 -1.44
C PHE A 160 16.77 -0.16 -2.58
N ILE A 161 15.48 -0.34 -2.87
CA ILE A 161 15.02 -1.25 -3.91
C ILE A 161 15.49 -0.79 -5.29
N LEU A 162 15.28 0.48 -5.63
CA LEU A 162 15.70 1.02 -6.93
C LEU A 162 17.22 0.96 -7.09
N THR A 163 18.02 1.10 -6.03
CA THR A 163 19.46 0.90 -6.09
C THR A 163 19.78 -0.52 -6.56
N LYS A 164 19.11 -1.54 -6.02
CA LYS A 164 19.30 -2.93 -6.44
C LYS A 164 18.88 -3.15 -7.89
N VAL A 165 17.76 -2.57 -8.30
CA VAL A 165 17.29 -2.64 -9.70
C VAL A 165 18.31 -2.02 -10.64
N PHE A 166 18.81 -0.82 -10.35
CA PHE A 166 19.75 -0.12 -11.20
C PHE A 166 21.15 -0.74 -11.22
N MET A 167 21.56 -1.42 -10.14
CA MET A 167 22.80 -2.19 -10.12
C MET A 167 22.84 -3.28 -11.19
N ASN A 168 21.69 -3.86 -11.57
CA ASN A 168 21.59 -4.91 -12.57
C ASN A 168 21.67 -4.39 -14.02
N ILE A 169 21.62 -3.08 -14.26
CA ILE A 169 21.83 -2.49 -15.59
C ILE A 169 23.31 -2.65 -15.96
N PRO A 170 23.65 -3.24 -17.13
CA PRO A 170 25.04 -3.40 -17.54
C PRO A 170 25.75 -2.06 -17.66
N ASP A 171 27.00 -1.98 -17.19
CA ASP A 171 27.77 -0.73 -17.22
C ASP A 171 28.18 -0.36 -18.66
N GLU A 172 28.32 -1.35 -19.55
CA GLU A 172 28.63 -1.19 -20.96
C GLU A 172 27.60 -0.32 -21.68
N VAL A 173 26.31 -0.43 -21.30
CA VAL A 173 25.23 0.41 -21.86
C VAL A 173 25.41 1.88 -21.45
N LEU A 174 25.84 2.11 -20.20
CA LEU A 174 26.07 3.47 -19.69
C LEU A 174 27.34 4.06 -20.30
N GLU A 175 28.40 3.26 -20.51
CA GLU A 175 29.63 3.68 -21.15
C GLU A 175 29.42 4.05 -22.61
N ALA A 176 28.69 3.24 -23.38
CA ALA A 176 28.33 3.54 -24.74
C ALA A 176 27.59 4.89 -24.85
N ALA A 177 26.58 5.10 -23.99
CA ALA A 177 25.84 6.37 -23.97
C ALA A 177 26.70 7.58 -23.55
N ARG A 178 27.74 7.38 -22.70
CA ARG A 178 28.72 8.45 -22.35
C ARG A 178 29.62 8.78 -23.55
N LEU A 179 30.02 7.78 -24.33
CA LEU A 179 30.79 8.01 -25.56
C LEU A 179 29.97 8.80 -26.59
N ASP A 180 28.65 8.63 -26.61
CA ASP A 180 27.72 9.44 -27.40
C ASP A 180 27.46 10.86 -26.82
N GLY A 181 28.17 11.24 -25.75
CA GLY A 181 28.09 12.57 -25.14
C GLY A 181 26.99 12.74 -24.11
N ALA A 182 26.37 11.66 -23.59
CA ALA A 182 25.34 11.77 -22.56
C ALA A 182 25.93 12.20 -21.20
N ASN A 183 25.39 13.27 -20.63
CA ASN A 183 25.66 13.66 -19.25
C ASN A 183 24.85 12.79 -18.25
N SER A 184 25.16 12.91 -16.94
CA SER A 184 24.52 12.08 -15.90
C SER A 184 23.01 12.20 -15.86
N PHE A 185 22.44 13.38 -16.12
CA PHE A 185 20.99 13.57 -16.16
C PHE A 185 20.36 12.90 -17.39
N THR A 186 21.03 12.98 -18.54
CA THR A 186 20.62 12.29 -19.79
C THR A 186 20.68 10.79 -19.61
N LEU A 187 21.74 10.26 -18.98
CA LEU A 187 21.87 8.84 -18.64
C LEU A 187 20.72 8.38 -17.75
N LEU A 188 20.44 9.11 -16.67
CA LEU A 188 19.32 8.78 -15.79
C LEU A 188 18.02 8.74 -16.59
N ARG A 189 17.69 9.83 -17.31
CA ARG A 189 16.37 10.00 -17.95
C ARG A 189 16.17 9.09 -19.16
N LYS A 190 17.20 8.93 -20.02
CA LYS A 190 17.07 8.24 -21.30
C LYS A 190 17.53 6.79 -21.29
N VAL A 191 18.30 6.38 -20.30
CA VAL A 191 18.86 5.01 -20.23
C VAL A 191 18.36 4.29 -18.98
N VAL A 192 18.67 4.81 -17.78
CA VAL A 192 18.43 4.11 -16.52
C VAL A 192 16.94 3.98 -16.21
N LEU A 193 16.16 5.08 -16.30
CA LEU A 193 14.72 5.04 -16.03
C LEU A 193 13.96 4.13 -16.99
N PRO A 194 14.19 4.19 -18.35
CA PRO A 194 13.53 3.28 -19.27
C PRO A 194 13.88 1.80 -19.05
N ILE A 195 15.15 1.47 -18.83
CA ILE A 195 15.60 0.09 -18.59
C ILE A 195 15.07 -0.39 -17.23
N GLY A 196 15.12 0.47 -16.19
CA GLY A 196 14.64 0.18 -14.85
C GLY A 196 13.12 0.29 -14.65
N LYS A 197 12.34 0.56 -15.72
CA LYS A 197 10.89 0.82 -15.65
C LYS A 197 10.13 -0.25 -14.87
N GLY A 198 10.42 -1.53 -15.11
CA GLY A 198 9.76 -2.62 -14.39
C GLY A 198 9.95 -2.54 -12.88
N GLY A 199 11.20 -2.29 -12.44
CA GLY A 199 11.47 -2.11 -11.00
C GLY A 199 10.85 -0.85 -10.42
N ILE A 200 10.79 0.25 -11.18
CA ILE A 200 10.15 1.50 -10.73
C ILE A 200 8.65 1.28 -10.53
N ILE A 201 7.98 0.61 -11.47
CA ILE A 201 6.55 0.28 -11.33
C ILE A 201 6.32 -0.66 -10.14
N ALA A 202 7.17 -1.68 -9.96
CA ALA A 202 7.07 -2.58 -8.82
C ALA A 202 7.16 -1.84 -7.48
N VAL A 203 8.13 -0.92 -7.35
CA VAL A 203 8.27 -0.07 -6.15
C VAL A 203 7.04 0.82 -5.98
N ALA A 204 6.56 1.48 -7.04
CA ALA A 204 5.38 2.33 -6.98
C ALA A 204 4.12 1.59 -6.53
N VAL A 205 3.93 0.33 -6.97
CA VAL A 205 2.83 -0.54 -6.55
C VAL A 205 2.92 -0.86 -5.06
N LEU A 206 4.10 -1.28 -4.60
CA LEU A 206 4.33 -1.63 -3.18
C LEU A 206 4.14 -0.42 -2.27
N ASP A 207 4.71 0.72 -2.63
CA ASP A 207 4.58 1.97 -1.87
C ASP A 207 3.13 2.47 -1.84
N PHE A 208 2.39 2.32 -2.96
CA PHE A 208 0.97 2.66 -2.98
C PHE A 208 0.16 1.78 -2.02
N LEU A 209 0.42 0.48 -2.02
CA LEU A 209 -0.25 -0.46 -1.10
C LEU A 209 0.08 -0.14 0.36
N GLU A 210 1.31 0.24 0.66
CA GLU A 210 1.72 0.68 1.99
C GLU A 210 1.02 1.97 2.40
N CYS A 211 1.07 3.01 1.54
CA CYS A 211 0.47 4.31 1.82
C CYS A 211 -1.05 4.24 2.03
N ILE A 212 -1.77 3.51 1.17
CA ILE A 212 -3.24 3.44 1.25
C ILE A 212 -3.73 2.67 2.48
N ASN A 213 -2.91 1.77 3.00
CA ASN A 213 -3.20 0.97 4.20
C ASN A 213 -2.58 1.57 5.48
N SER A 214 -1.85 2.67 5.40
CA SER A 214 -1.20 3.31 6.54
C SER A 214 -2.23 3.76 7.57
N ILE A 215 -2.05 3.37 8.83
CA ILE A 215 -2.91 3.70 9.97
C ILE A 215 -2.19 4.62 10.96
N GLU A 216 -0.92 4.32 11.26
CA GLU A 216 -0.18 4.92 12.37
C GLU A 216 0.08 6.41 12.14
N ALA A 217 0.64 6.79 11.00
CA ALA A 217 0.96 8.18 10.69
C ALA A 217 -0.31 9.07 10.61
N PRO A 218 -1.39 8.69 9.89
CA PRO A 218 -2.63 9.45 9.91
C PRO A 218 -3.26 9.58 11.31
N LEU A 219 -3.20 8.53 12.13
CA LEU A 219 -3.76 8.56 13.49
C LEU A 219 -3.03 9.55 14.39
N VAL A 220 -1.72 9.71 14.22
CA VAL A 220 -0.88 10.60 15.03
C VAL A 220 -0.87 12.04 14.50
N PHE A 221 -0.78 12.23 13.18
CA PHE A 221 -0.54 13.54 12.58
C PHE A 221 -1.81 14.28 12.17
N LEU A 222 -2.95 13.57 12.02
CA LEU A 222 -4.24 14.16 11.63
C LEU A 222 -5.21 14.15 12.81
N LYS A 223 -5.51 15.33 13.35
CA LYS A 223 -6.48 15.49 14.46
C LYS A 223 -7.90 15.63 13.95
N ASP A 224 -8.07 16.27 12.81
CA ASP A 224 -9.37 16.47 12.18
C ASP A 224 -9.80 15.22 11.41
N ARG A 225 -10.92 14.63 11.81
CA ARG A 225 -11.54 13.48 11.13
C ARG A 225 -11.89 13.76 9.66
N ALA A 226 -12.04 15.04 9.29
CA ALA A 226 -12.27 15.42 7.90
C ALA A 226 -11.08 15.09 6.99
N LEU A 227 -9.86 14.98 7.54
CA LEU A 227 -8.63 14.69 6.80
C LEU A 227 -8.25 13.19 6.84
N HIS A 228 -8.96 12.38 7.63
CA HIS A 228 -8.64 10.97 7.80
C HIS A 228 -8.74 10.22 6.46
N PRO A 229 -7.75 9.34 6.16
CA PRO A 229 -7.82 8.43 5.03
C PRO A 229 -8.77 7.26 5.30
N LEU A 230 -9.05 6.51 4.26
CA LEU A 230 -9.95 5.36 4.30
C LEU A 230 -9.47 4.23 5.23
N SER A 231 -8.15 4.11 5.45
CA SER A 231 -7.57 3.16 6.40
C SER A 231 -8.02 3.39 7.84
N LEU A 232 -8.48 4.61 8.18
CA LEU A 232 -9.06 4.97 9.47
C LEU A 232 -10.60 4.92 9.47
N PHE A 233 -11.21 4.39 8.41
CA PHE A 233 -12.65 4.21 8.37
C PHE A 233 -13.07 3.04 9.28
N PHE A 234 -13.34 3.37 10.54
CA PHE A 234 -13.89 2.43 11.52
C PHE A 234 -15.28 2.92 11.95
N PRO A 235 -16.35 2.58 11.21
CA PRO A 235 -17.69 2.86 11.68
C PRO A 235 -17.96 2.06 12.98
N GLU A 236 -18.71 2.63 13.89
CA GLU A 236 -19.17 1.87 15.05
C GLU A 236 -19.94 0.65 14.57
N ILE A 237 -19.43 -0.54 14.89
CA ILE A 237 -20.05 -1.78 14.46
C ILE A 237 -21.30 -2.01 15.32
N SER A 238 -22.46 -1.85 14.69
CA SER A 238 -23.75 -2.15 15.27
C SER A 238 -24.55 -3.01 14.31
N LEU A 239 -25.59 -3.66 14.76
CA LEU A 239 -26.47 -4.42 13.85
C LEU A 239 -27.05 -3.56 12.72
N TYR A 240 -27.28 -2.28 12.99
CA TYR A 240 -27.88 -1.38 12.02
C TYR A 240 -26.95 -1.03 10.84
N ASN A 241 -25.64 -1.09 11.05
CA ASN A 241 -24.67 -0.70 10.02
C ASN A 241 -23.68 -1.80 9.61
N VAL A 242 -23.76 -2.98 10.22
CA VAL A 242 -22.81 -4.08 9.94
C VAL A 242 -22.76 -4.48 8.47
N GLY A 243 -23.89 -4.43 7.77
CA GLY A 243 -23.94 -4.65 6.32
C GLY A 243 -23.13 -3.60 5.54
N ALA A 244 -23.22 -2.33 5.93
CA ALA A 244 -22.43 -1.26 5.35
C ALA A 244 -20.92 -1.41 5.69
N VAL A 245 -20.58 -1.95 6.86
CA VAL A 245 -19.18 -2.26 7.22
C VAL A 245 -18.60 -3.33 6.30
N PHE A 246 -19.33 -4.43 6.04
CA PHE A 246 -18.89 -5.44 5.08
C PHE A 246 -18.77 -4.87 3.67
N ALA A 247 -19.74 -4.07 3.21
CA ALA A 247 -19.65 -3.41 1.91
C ALA A 247 -18.46 -2.44 1.84
N ALA A 248 -18.20 -1.67 2.89
CA ALA A 248 -17.03 -0.79 2.98
C ALA A 248 -15.72 -1.58 2.88
N SER A 249 -15.60 -2.69 3.61
CA SER A 249 -14.43 -3.56 3.55
C SER A 249 -14.15 -4.06 2.13
N VAL A 250 -15.19 -4.46 1.39
CA VAL A 250 -15.05 -4.87 -0.03
C VAL A 250 -14.60 -3.69 -0.91
N VAL A 251 -15.22 -2.51 -0.75
CA VAL A 251 -14.86 -1.33 -1.57
C VAL A 251 -13.44 -0.84 -1.28
N ILE A 252 -13.00 -0.88 -0.01
CA ILE A 252 -11.64 -0.52 0.41
C ILE A 252 -10.58 -1.43 -0.23
N MET A 253 -10.90 -2.71 -0.44
CA MET A 253 -9.99 -3.65 -1.10
C MET A 253 -9.79 -3.35 -2.59
N ILE A 254 -10.76 -2.72 -3.26
CA ILE A 254 -10.74 -2.54 -4.73
C ILE A 254 -9.50 -1.78 -5.22
N PRO A 255 -9.13 -0.59 -4.69
CA PRO A 255 -7.94 0.14 -5.15
C PRO A 255 -6.66 -0.68 -5.01
N ALA A 256 -6.50 -1.37 -3.88
CA ALA A 256 -5.33 -2.21 -3.61
C ALA A 256 -5.24 -3.40 -4.59
N VAL A 257 -6.35 -4.10 -4.80
CA VAL A 257 -6.43 -5.23 -5.73
C VAL A 257 -6.17 -4.76 -7.17
N LEU A 258 -6.76 -3.65 -7.60
CA LEU A 258 -6.55 -3.12 -8.96
C LEU A 258 -5.09 -2.74 -9.20
N VAL A 259 -4.46 -2.03 -8.26
CA VAL A 259 -3.05 -1.64 -8.38
C VAL A 259 -2.15 -2.87 -8.38
N PHE A 260 -2.45 -3.87 -7.54
CA PHE A 260 -1.72 -5.14 -7.52
C PHE A 260 -1.84 -5.87 -8.87
N LEU A 261 -3.05 -6.04 -9.41
CA LEU A 261 -3.28 -6.73 -10.68
C LEU A 261 -2.61 -6.04 -11.87
N ILE A 262 -2.58 -4.70 -11.89
CA ILE A 262 -1.88 -3.93 -12.92
C ILE A 262 -0.36 -4.09 -12.78
N GLY A 263 0.12 -4.21 -11.53
CA GLY A 263 1.54 -4.30 -11.20
C GLY A 263 2.14 -5.70 -11.20
N ASP A 264 1.34 -6.75 -11.24
CA ASP A 264 1.77 -8.15 -11.02
C ASP A 264 2.91 -8.59 -11.96
N GLU A 265 2.80 -8.31 -13.25
CA GLU A 265 3.86 -8.62 -14.23
C GLU A 265 5.18 -7.90 -13.90
N TYR A 266 5.11 -6.67 -13.38
CA TYR A 266 6.27 -5.87 -13.02
C TYR A 266 6.86 -6.31 -11.66
N LEU A 267 6.02 -6.76 -10.74
CA LEU A 267 6.46 -7.35 -9.48
C LEU A 267 7.28 -8.62 -9.73
N GLU A 268 6.78 -9.52 -10.60
CA GLU A 268 7.55 -10.70 -11.00
C GLU A 268 8.88 -10.35 -11.66
N ALA A 269 8.89 -9.38 -12.58
CA ALA A 269 10.11 -8.92 -13.25
C ALA A 269 11.10 -8.28 -12.24
N GLY A 270 10.60 -7.49 -11.29
CA GLY A 270 11.37 -6.92 -10.20
C GLY A 270 12.00 -8.01 -9.33
N PHE A 271 11.23 -8.98 -8.87
CA PHE A 271 11.74 -10.10 -8.06
C PHE A 271 12.72 -11.00 -8.81
N LYS A 272 12.54 -11.21 -10.12
CA LYS A 272 13.52 -11.95 -10.96
C LYS A 272 14.86 -11.21 -11.04
N ALA A 273 14.85 -9.88 -11.06
CA ALA A 273 16.05 -9.06 -11.03
C ALA A 273 16.85 -9.20 -9.71
N PHE A 274 16.20 -9.57 -8.60
CA PHE A 274 16.90 -9.91 -7.35
C PHE A 274 17.58 -11.28 -7.37
N LYS A 275 17.13 -12.20 -8.24
CA LYS A 275 17.60 -13.60 -8.27
C LYS A 275 18.85 -13.84 -9.09
N VAL A 276 19.28 -12.89 -9.90
CA VAL A 276 20.45 -13.03 -10.79
C VAL A 276 21.69 -12.47 -10.09
N LYS A 277 22.25 -13.22 -9.18
CA LYS A 277 23.64 -13.40 -8.78
C LYS A 277 23.70 -13.96 -7.35
N GLY A 278 23.45 -15.23 -7.24
CA GLY A 278 23.94 -16.07 -6.16
C GLY A 278 24.88 -17.07 -6.79
#